data_de77ab89aec02832ec4e75abb7def38a
#
_entry.id   de77ab89aec02832ec4e75abb7def38a
#
_cell.length_a   1.000
_cell.length_b   1.000
_cell.length_c   1.000
_cell.angle_alpha   90.00
_cell.angle_beta   90.00
_cell.angle_gamma   90.00
#
_symmetry.space_group_name_H-M   'P 1'
#
loop_
_entity.id
_entity.type
_entity.pdbx_description
1 polymer ?
#
loop_
_entity_poly.entity_id
_entity_poly.type
_entity_poly.pdbx_seq_one_letter_code
_entity_poly.pdbx_strand_id
1 'polypeptide(L)'
;MARAPAPEPRQTLAPERVAEWLARHPDFFVGREGLLQQLKVPHPEARGATSLLERLVHDLRERAESAEWRLEQLLESARHNEAQYRRIREMVLALLEAEDNDAMGQALATQLAERFRTPAVALWCPASLTDREPHPPQPPRHVLDDAAGTRLAALLDGRTSRCTRLTVTDWKRLLPHLPPPEQPGSCAISRLSLGEPLGYLVLASSDPEHFRASLDTLFTEYLGDVVARLLVRHGPAA
;
A
#
# COMPACT_ATOMS: atom_id res chain seq x y z
N MET A 1 -9.51 21.14 -57.50
CA MET A 1 -8.86 21.48 -56.21
C MET A 1 -9.58 22.66 -55.58
N ALA A 2 -10.46 22.39 -54.64
CA ALA A 2 -11.27 23.42 -53.97
C ALA A 2 -10.45 24.02 -52.83
N ARG A 3 -10.26 25.31 -52.84
CA ARG A 3 -9.54 26.14 -51.85
C ARG A 3 -10.41 26.21 -50.56
N ALA A 4 -9.84 25.77 -49.45
CA ALA A 4 -10.50 25.88 -48.15
C ALA A 4 -10.80 27.36 -47.80
N PRO A 5 -11.96 27.68 -47.18
CA PRO A 5 -12.29 29.05 -46.79
C PRO A 5 -11.34 29.53 -45.70
N ALA A 6 -10.90 30.77 -45.81
CA ALA A 6 -10.03 31.45 -44.85
C ALA A 6 -10.78 31.58 -43.49
N PRO A 7 -10.10 31.48 -42.34
CA PRO A 7 -10.73 31.69 -41.05
C PRO A 7 -11.24 33.12 -40.92
N GLU A 8 -12.49 33.28 -40.52
CA GLU A 8 -13.09 34.57 -40.26
C GLU A 8 -12.30 35.33 -39.17
N PRO A 9 -12.10 36.65 -39.33
CA PRO A 9 -11.39 37.44 -38.35
C PRO A 9 -12.16 37.41 -37.00
N ARG A 10 -11.51 36.93 -35.95
CA ARG A 10 -12.04 37.02 -34.58
C ARG A 10 -12.37 38.49 -34.34
N GLN A 11 -13.65 38.84 -34.30
CA GLN A 11 -14.10 40.18 -33.89
C GLN A 11 -13.69 40.37 -32.42
N THR A 12 -12.61 41.09 -32.18
CA THR A 12 -12.24 41.59 -30.86
C THR A 12 -13.30 42.63 -30.48
N LEU A 13 -14.22 42.22 -29.60
CA LEU A 13 -15.18 43.13 -28.99
C LEU A 13 -14.42 44.12 -28.14
N ALA A 14 -14.59 45.43 -28.40
CA ALA A 14 -14.00 46.45 -27.54
C ALA A 14 -14.51 46.32 -26.10
N PRO A 15 -13.65 46.37 -25.07
CA PRO A 15 -14.04 46.19 -23.68
C PRO A 15 -15.19 47.10 -23.24
N GLU A 16 -15.19 48.34 -23.74
CA GLU A 16 -16.22 49.35 -23.45
C GLU A 16 -17.60 48.92 -23.92
N ARG A 17 -17.68 48.30 -25.08
CA ARG A 17 -18.97 47.79 -25.63
C ARG A 17 -19.49 46.62 -24.82
N VAL A 18 -18.59 45.77 -24.30
CA VAL A 18 -18.96 44.62 -23.44
C VAL A 18 -19.51 45.17 -22.12
N ALA A 19 -18.83 46.16 -21.51
CA ALA A 19 -19.27 46.78 -20.28
C ALA A 19 -20.63 47.47 -20.41
N GLU A 20 -20.83 48.22 -21.48
CA GLU A 20 -22.11 48.88 -21.78
C GLU A 20 -23.25 47.87 -22.03
N TRP A 21 -22.96 46.79 -22.68
CA TRP A 21 -23.92 45.71 -22.92
C TRP A 21 -24.30 45.00 -21.60
N LEU A 22 -23.35 44.64 -20.77
CA LEU A 22 -23.56 44.02 -19.47
C LEU A 22 -24.34 44.94 -18.50
N ALA A 23 -24.09 46.24 -18.54
CA ALA A 23 -24.83 47.21 -17.72
C ALA A 23 -26.34 47.26 -18.12
N ARG A 24 -26.66 46.96 -19.36
CA ARG A 24 -28.07 46.89 -19.83
C ARG A 24 -28.69 45.50 -19.60
N HIS A 25 -27.89 44.49 -19.26
CA HIS A 25 -28.36 43.13 -19.06
C HIS A 25 -27.84 42.58 -17.70
N PRO A 26 -28.35 43.10 -16.58
CA PRO A 26 -27.83 42.73 -15.23
C PRO A 26 -28.04 41.24 -14.93
N ASP A 27 -29.04 40.57 -15.54
CA ASP A 27 -29.35 39.16 -15.33
C ASP A 27 -28.56 38.21 -16.26
N PHE A 28 -27.57 38.72 -16.99
CA PHE A 28 -26.81 37.92 -17.96
C PHE A 28 -26.17 36.67 -17.34
N PHE A 29 -25.74 36.75 -16.08
CA PHE A 29 -25.06 35.67 -15.39
C PHE A 29 -26.00 34.65 -14.71
N VAL A 30 -27.32 34.91 -14.70
CA VAL A 30 -28.29 33.96 -14.16
C VAL A 30 -28.33 32.71 -15.06
N GLY A 31 -28.11 31.54 -14.50
CA GLY A 31 -28.02 30.27 -15.22
C GLY A 31 -26.72 30.07 -16.03
N ARG A 32 -25.67 30.87 -15.72
CA ARG A 32 -24.34 30.75 -16.33
C ARG A 32 -23.26 30.73 -15.28
N GLU A 33 -23.45 29.91 -14.21
CA GLU A 33 -22.56 29.78 -13.06
C GLU A 33 -21.17 29.35 -13.47
N GLY A 34 -21.03 28.45 -14.46
CA GLY A 34 -19.75 28.01 -14.98
C GLY A 34 -18.91 29.13 -15.62
N LEU A 35 -19.58 30.15 -16.22
CA LEU A 35 -18.88 31.31 -16.76
C LEU A 35 -18.40 32.24 -15.63
N LEU A 36 -19.23 32.43 -14.59
CA LEU A 36 -18.87 33.20 -13.41
C LEU A 36 -17.65 32.64 -12.66
N GLN A 37 -17.54 31.30 -12.58
CA GLN A 37 -16.39 30.63 -11.94
C GLN A 37 -15.08 30.82 -12.72
N GLN A 38 -15.15 31.02 -14.03
CA GLN A 38 -13.96 31.24 -14.86
C GLN A 38 -13.54 32.71 -14.95
N LEU A 39 -14.41 33.65 -14.57
CA LEU A 39 -14.12 35.07 -14.60
C LEU A 39 -13.24 35.47 -13.42
N LYS A 40 -12.02 35.93 -13.71
CA LYS A 40 -11.16 36.61 -12.73
C LYS A 40 -11.55 38.09 -12.73
N VAL A 41 -12.37 38.51 -11.76
CA VAL A 41 -12.72 39.92 -11.56
C VAL A 41 -11.68 40.51 -10.59
N PRO A 42 -10.69 41.29 -11.06
CA PRO A 42 -9.83 42.00 -10.17
C PRO A 42 -10.64 43.09 -9.49
N HIS A 43 -10.83 43.02 -8.17
CA HIS A 43 -11.39 44.12 -7.42
C HIS A 43 -10.37 45.23 -7.37
N PRO A 44 -10.73 46.47 -7.74
CA PRO A 44 -9.90 47.63 -7.49
C PRO A 44 -9.69 47.71 -5.96
N GLU A 45 -8.45 47.68 -5.53
CA GLU A 45 -8.06 47.81 -4.14
C GLU A 45 -8.77 49.04 -3.53
N ALA A 46 -9.82 48.76 -2.79
CA ALA A 46 -10.33 49.73 -1.85
C ALA A 46 -9.24 49.88 -0.80
N ARG A 47 -8.54 51.02 -0.84
CA ARG A 47 -7.45 51.32 0.07
C ARG A 47 -7.88 50.99 1.51
N GLY A 48 -7.41 49.89 2.07
CA GLY A 48 -7.36 49.64 3.49
C GLY A 48 -8.49 48.85 4.16
N ALA A 49 -9.49 48.33 3.46
CA ALA A 49 -10.48 47.43 4.08
C ALA A 49 -10.85 46.32 3.11
N THR A 50 -10.20 45.18 3.23
CA THR A 50 -10.71 43.93 2.64
C THR A 50 -12.11 43.68 3.20
N SER A 51 -13.13 43.61 2.37
CA SER A 51 -14.50 43.34 2.82
C SER A 51 -14.51 42.04 3.64
N LEU A 52 -15.11 42.07 4.84
CA LEU A 52 -15.29 40.85 5.66
C LEU A 52 -15.95 39.74 4.86
N LEU A 53 -16.81 40.08 3.91
CA LEU A 53 -17.47 39.14 3.02
C LEU A 53 -16.49 38.47 2.04
N GLU A 54 -15.55 39.22 1.47
CA GLU A 54 -14.51 38.67 0.57
C GLU A 54 -13.58 37.74 1.32
N ARG A 55 -13.21 38.08 2.54
CA ARG A 55 -12.42 37.22 3.41
C ARG A 55 -13.17 35.96 3.78
N LEU A 56 -14.45 36.04 4.10
CA LEU A 56 -15.29 34.90 4.39
C LEU A 56 -15.42 33.97 3.17
N VAL A 57 -15.63 34.52 1.98
CA VAL A 57 -15.71 33.76 0.71
C VAL A 57 -14.38 33.07 0.42
N HIS A 58 -13.24 33.75 0.65
CA HIS A 58 -11.93 33.16 0.47
C HIS A 58 -11.72 32.00 1.46
N ASP A 59 -11.98 32.21 2.75
CA ASP A 59 -11.85 31.17 3.79
C ASP A 59 -12.76 29.95 3.50
N LEU A 60 -13.98 30.19 3.00
CA LEU A 60 -14.90 29.10 2.64
C LEU A 60 -14.41 28.31 1.41
N ARG A 61 -13.83 28.98 0.42
CA ARG A 61 -13.21 28.30 -0.74
C ARG A 61 -12.03 27.47 -0.33
N GLU A 62 -11.11 28.00 0.47
CA GLU A 62 -9.96 27.22 0.98
C GLU A 62 -10.41 26.00 1.79
N ARG A 63 -11.46 26.14 2.61
CA ARG A 63 -12.02 25.00 3.36
C ARG A 63 -12.65 23.95 2.43
N ALA A 64 -13.37 24.39 1.41
CA ALA A 64 -13.96 23.49 0.40
C ALA A 64 -12.88 22.71 -0.37
N GLU A 65 -11.88 23.41 -0.91
CA GLU A 65 -10.74 22.79 -1.61
C GLU A 65 -9.97 21.83 -0.71
N SER A 66 -9.74 22.21 0.56
CA SER A 66 -9.09 21.33 1.54
C SER A 66 -9.93 20.09 1.87
N ALA A 67 -11.25 20.24 1.95
CA ALA A 67 -12.15 19.11 2.20
C ALA A 67 -12.22 18.15 0.99
N GLU A 68 -12.28 18.69 -0.21
CA GLU A 68 -12.24 17.91 -1.46
C GLU A 68 -10.93 17.13 -1.58
N TRP A 69 -9.79 17.79 -1.35
CA TRP A 69 -8.49 17.12 -1.36
C TRP A 69 -8.41 15.98 -0.33
N ARG A 70 -8.90 16.20 0.91
CA ARG A 70 -8.94 15.14 1.93
C ARG A 70 -9.84 13.98 1.52
N LEU A 71 -10.97 14.26 0.89
CA LEU A 71 -11.88 13.23 0.37
C LEU A 71 -11.20 12.38 -0.71
N GLU A 72 -10.50 13.01 -1.65
CA GLU A 72 -9.74 12.31 -2.68
C GLU A 72 -8.67 11.40 -2.07
N GLN A 73 -7.91 11.88 -1.07
CA GLN A 73 -6.92 11.07 -0.35
C GLN A 73 -7.55 9.89 0.38
N LEU A 74 -8.71 10.07 1.00
CA LEU A 74 -9.45 8.99 1.66
C LEU A 74 -9.95 7.96 0.64
N LEU A 75 -10.47 8.39 -0.49
CA LEU A 75 -10.93 7.50 -1.56
C LEU A 75 -9.78 6.69 -2.16
N GLU A 76 -8.62 7.30 -2.37
CA GLU A 76 -7.43 6.61 -2.86
C GLU A 76 -6.93 5.57 -1.85
N SER A 77 -6.89 5.95 -0.56
CA SER A 77 -6.53 5.03 0.53
C SER A 77 -7.52 3.86 0.63
N ALA A 78 -8.81 4.12 0.47
CA ALA A 78 -9.84 3.08 0.49
C ALA A 78 -9.70 2.10 -0.68
N ARG A 79 -9.44 2.60 -1.90
CA ARG A 79 -9.18 1.75 -3.08
C ARG A 79 -7.92 0.89 -2.90
N HIS A 80 -6.86 1.48 -2.34
CA HIS A 80 -5.63 0.76 -2.03
C HIS A 80 -5.89 -0.37 -1.02
N ASN A 81 -6.59 -0.08 0.07
CA ASN A 81 -6.95 -1.06 1.09
C ASN A 81 -7.84 -2.18 0.53
N GLU A 82 -8.81 -1.85 -0.33
CA GLU A 82 -9.66 -2.84 -0.99
C GLU A 82 -8.83 -3.79 -1.89
N ALA A 83 -7.90 -3.24 -2.66
CA ALA A 83 -7.02 -4.04 -3.51
C ALA A 83 -6.09 -4.96 -2.67
N GLN A 84 -5.56 -4.46 -1.56
CA GLN A 84 -4.79 -5.24 -0.59
C GLN A 84 -5.63 -6.37 0.01
N TYR A 85 -6.83 -6.06 0.52
CA TYR A 85 -7.73 -7.05 1.10
C TYR A 85 -8.06 -8.18 0.11
N ARG A 86 -8.30 -7.83 -1.15
CA ARG A 86 -8.59 -8.80 -2.22
C ARG A 86 -7.42 -9.76 -2.45
N ARG A 87 -6.19 -9.24 -2.50
CA ARG A 87 -4.96 -10.06 -2.64
C ARG A 87 -4.77 -10.99 -1.44
N ILE A 88 -4.95 -10.49 -0.21
CA ILE A 88 -4.85 -11.28 1.01
C ILE A 88 -5.89 -12.39 1.03
N ARG A 89 -7.15 -12.07 0.69
CA ARG A 89 -8.23 -13.05 0.64
C ARG A 89 -7.93 -14.18 -0.35
N GLU A 90 -7.49 -13.85 -1.56
CA GLU A 90 -7.15 -14.84 -2.58
C GLU A 90 -5.98 -15.73 -2.15
N MET A 91 -4.96 -15.15 -1.52
CA MET A 91 -3.85 -15.91 -0.96
C MET A 91 -4.33 -16.86 0.14
N VAL A 92 -5.11 -16.39 1.10
CA VAL A 92 -5.63 -17.23 2.19
C VAL A 92 -6.47 -18.37 1.66
N LEU A 93 -7.33 -18.12 0.66
CA LEU A 93 -8.11 -19.19 0.02
C LEU A 93 -7.20 -20.24 -0.62
N ALA A 94 -6.16 -19.84 -1.35
CA ALA A 94 -5.20 -20.75 -1.93
C ALA A 94 -4.44 -21.58 -0.87
N LEU A 95 -4.12 -20.98 0.29
CA LEU A 95 -3.52 -21.71 1.40
C LEU A 95 -4.48 -22.71 2.05
N LEU A 96 -5.76 -22.37 2.18
CA LEU A 96 -6.79 -23.26 2.76
C LEU A 96 -7.13 -24.44 1.86
N GLU A 97 -6.94 -24.33 0.55
CA GLU A 97 -7.13 -25.39 -0.44
C GLU A 97 -5.97 -26.41 -0.44
N ALA A 98 -4.85 -26.07 0.20
CA ALA A 98 -3.71 -26.98 0.29
C ALA A 98 -4.05 -28.21 1.13
N GLU A 99 -3.70 -29.39 0.61
CA GLU A 99 -3.98 -30.67 1.25
C GLU A 99 -2.94 -31.07 2.30
N ASP A 100 -1.71 -30.55 2.16
CA ASP A 100 -0.59 -30.82 3.06
C ASP A 100 0.33 -29.61 3.25
N ASN A 101 1.36 -29.74 4.09
CA ASN A 101 2.33 -28.69 4.35
C ASN A 101 3.19 -28.35 3.13
N ASP A 102 3.39 -29.29 2.20
CA ASP A 102 4.16 -29.07 0.99
C ASP A 102 3.36 -28.22 -0.02
N ALA A 103 2.11 -28.58 -0.25
CA ALA A 103 1.19 -27.80 -1.07
C ALA A 103 0.96 -26.40 -0.50
N MET A 104 0.80 -26.28 0.82
CA MET A 104 0.69 -24.97 1.52
C MET A 104 1.95 -24.12 1.30
N GLY A 105 3.12 -24.71 1.45
CA GLY A 105 4.40 -24.03 1.23
C GLY A 105 4.54 -23.52 -0.20
N GLN A 106 4.16 -24.33 -1.17
CA GLN A 106 4.18 -23.94 -2.58
C GLN A 106 3.20 -22.80 -2.87
N ALA A 107 1.97 -22.90 -2.38
CA ALA A 107 0.97 -21.85 -2.52
C ALA A 107 1.47 -20.52 -1.87
N LEU A 108 2.04 -20.61 -0.68
CA LEU A 108 2.62 -19.44 0.03
C LEU A 108 3.72 -18.77 -0.78
N ALA A 109 4.70 -19.53 -1.27
CA ALA A 109 5.82 -19.00 -2.06
C ALA A 109 5.32 -18.32 -3.35
N THR A 110 4.43 -19.00 -4.08
CA THR A 110 3.86 -18.50 -5.34
C THR A 110 3.07 -17.21 -5.12
N GLN A 111 2.15 -17.20 -4.16
CA GLN A 111 1.31 -16.04 -3.89
C GLN A 111 2.12 -14.83 -3.39
N LEU A 112 3.12 -15.06 -2.54
CA LEU A 112 3.98 -13.99 -2.05
C LEU A 112 4.87 -13.40 -3.15
N ALA A 113 5.44 -14.23 -4.02
CA ALA A 113 6.26 -13.77 -5.13
C ALA A 113 5.43 -12.97 -6.17
N GLU A 114 4.29 -13.51 -6.60
CA GLU A 114 3.50 -12.93 -7.68
C GLU A 114 2.69 -11.70 -7.24
N ARG A 115 2.06 -11.75 -6.07
CA ARG A 115 1.09 -10.74 -5.64
C ARG A 115 1.67 -9.68 -4.71
N PHE A 116 2.68 -10.06 -3.92
CA PHE A 116 3.29 -9.18 -2.92
C PHE A 116 4.74 -8.80 -3.26
N ARG A 117 5.27 -9.31 -4.39
CA ARG A 117 6.66 -9.06 -4.80
C ARG A 117 7.67 -9.38 -3.70
N THR A 118 7.37 -10.40 -2.91
CA THR A 118 8.21 -10.87 -1.80
C THR A 118 8.99 -12.11 -2.26
N PRO A 119 10.24 -11.96 -2.73
CA PRO A 119 10.97 -13.07 -3.34
C PRO A 119 11.59 -14.02 -2.31
N ALA A 120 11.71 -13.60 -1.06
CA ALA A 120 12.43 -14.33 -0.01
C ALA A 120 11.48 -14.69 1.13
N VAL A 121 11.28 -16.00 1.34
CA VAL A 121 10.42 -16.54 2.39
C VAL A 121 11.14 -17.68 3.09
N ALA A 122 11.07 -17.76 4.41
CA ALA A 122 11.55 -18.90 5.19
C ALA A 122 10.59 -19.20 6.35
N LEU A 123 10.41 -20.50 6.61
CA LEU A 123 9.70 -21.03 7.77
C LEU A 123 10.72 -21.68 8.72
N TRP A 124 10.79 -21.19 9.95
CA TRP A 124 11.62 -21.72 11.02
C TRP A 124 10.72 -22.47 12.01
N CYS A 125 10.79 -23.79 12.03
CA CYS A 125 9.92 -24.64 12.83
C CYS A 125 10.72 -25.69 13.62
N PRO A 126 10.15 -26.27 14.69
CA PRO A 126 10.74 -27.41 15.36
C PRO A 126 11.00 -28.58 14.40
N ALA A 127 11.98 -29.42 14.71
CA ALA A 127 12.35 -30.58 13.89
C ALA A 127 11.15 -31.49 13.57
N SER A 128 10.24 -31.67 14.52
CA SER A 128 9.02 -32.45 14.34
C SER A 128 8.09 -31.99 13.23
N LEU A 129 8.23 -30.74 12.77
CA LEU A 129 7.46 -30.17 11.65
C LEU A 129 8.30 -30.02 10.37
N THR A 130 9.58 -30.47 10.38
CA THR A 130 10.53 -30.29 9.28
C THR A 130 11.07 -31.61 8.70
N ASP A 131 10.48 -32.74 9.07
CA ASP A 131 10.99 -34.09 8.73
C ASP A 131 11.08 -34.41 7.23
N ARG A 132 10.53 -33.56 6.38
CA ARG A 132 10.59 -33.68 4.92
C ARG A 132 11.44 -32.56 4.32
N GLU A 133 12.42 -32.90 3.49
CA GLU A 133 13.18 -31.91 2.74
C GLU A 133 12.25 -31.12 1.79
N PRO A 134 12.19 -29.80 1.91
CA PRO A 134 11.34 -28.98 1.05
C PRO A 134 11.85 -29.00 -0.39
N HIS A 135 10.96 -29.22 -1.35
CA HIS A 135 11.27 -29.14 -2.78
C HIS A 135 10.94 -27.76 -3.32
N PRO A 136 11.86 -27.07 -4.03
CA PRO A 136 11.54 -25.81 -4.70
C PRO A 136 10.35 -25.97 -5.67
N PRO A 137 9.43 -24.97 -5.74
CA PRO A 137 9.51 -23.58 -5.30
C PRO A 137 8.95 -23.26 -3.91
N GLN A 138 8.79 -24.24 -3.03
CA GLN A 138 8.25 -24.01 -1.68
C GLN A 138 9.16 -23.10 -0.84
N PRO A 139 8.60 -22.34 0.16
CA PRO A 139 9.43 -21.66 1.13
C PRO A 139 10.27 -22.70 1.88
N PRO A 140 11.58 -22.54 1.94
CA PRO A 140 12.42 -23.47 2.67
C PRO A 140 12.02 -23.50 4.15
N ARG A 141 11.83 -24.72 4.64
CA ARG A 141 11.64 -24.98 6.05
C ARG A 141 12.98 -25.24 6.68
N HIS A 142 13.26 -24.56 7.77
CA HIS A 142 14.48 -24.67 8.51
C HIS A 142 14.19 -25.18 9.91
N VAL A 143 15.07 -26.05 10.43
CA VAL A 143 14.98 -26.45 11.84
C VAL A 143 15.37 -25.26 12.70
N LEU A 144 14.48 -24.92 13.63
CA LEU A 144 14.69 -23.83 14.57
C LEU A 144 15.74 -24.26 15.60
N ASP A 145 16.95 -23.75 15.44
CA ASP A 145 18.02 -23.89 16.41
C ASP A 145 18.04 -22.71 17.41
N ASP A 146 18.78 -22.86 18.49
CA ASP A 146 18.90 -21.84 19.55
C ASP A 146 19.43 -20.50 19.01
N ALA A 147 20.33 -20.53 18.03
CA ALA A 147 20.95 -19.35 17.47
C ALA A 147 19.98 -18.56 16.57
N ALA A 148 19.21 -19.24 15.73
CA ALA A 148 18.16 -18.62 14.93
C ALA A 148 17.01 -18.13 15.81
N GLY A 149 16.58 -18.93 16.78
CA GLY A 149 15.51 -18.57 17.72
C GLY A 149 15.85 -17.32 18.55
N THR A 150 17.04 -17.26 19.12
CA THR A 150 17.52 -16.08 19.86
C THR A 150 17.55 -14.84 18.96
N ARG A 151 18.04 -14.98 17.71
CA ARG A 151 18.12 -13.85 16.80
C ARG A 151 16.74 -13.37 16.34
N LEU A 152 15.84 -14.28 16.00
CA LEU A 152 14.46 -13.95 15.61
C LEU A 152 13.69 -13.29 16.74
N ALA A 153 13.85 -13.80 17.99
CA ALA A 153 13.26 -13.19 19.17
C ALA A 153 13.79 -11.76 19.41
N ALA A 154 15.10 -11.55 19.24
CA ALA A 154 15.71 -10.23 19.36
C ALA A 154 15.21 -9.25 18.28
N LEU A 155 15.04 -9.72 17.03
CA LEU A 155 14.49 -8.90 15.96
C LEU A 155 13.03 -8.53 16.20
N LEU A 156 12.23 -9.41 16.78
CA LEU A 156 10.84 -9.16 17.15
C LEU A 156 10.69 -8.19 18.32
N ASP A 157 11.67 -8.11 19.20
CA ASP A 157 11.69 -7.18 20.33
C ASP A 157 10.41 -7.29 21.19
N GLY A 158 10.04 -8.52 21.55
CA GLY A 158 8.86 -8.84 22.34
C GLY A 158 7.50 -8.77 21.64
N ARG A 159 7.46 -8.42 20.35
CA ARG A 159 6.23 -8.34 19.56
C ARG A 159 5.89 -9.68 18.91
N THR A 160 4.62 -9.85 18.53
CA THR A 160 4.16 -11.01 17.75
C THR A 160 4.63 -10.93 16.30
N SER A 161 4.62 -9.73 15.73
CA SER A 161 5.09 -9.46 14.37
C SER A 161 5.82 -8.12 14.30
N ARG A 162 6.82 -8.03 13.43
CA ARG A 162 7.58 -6.80 13.24
C ARG A 162 8.19 -6.69 11.85
N CYS A 163 8.08 -5.49 11.27
CA CYS A 163 8.85 -5.09 10.10
C CYS A 163 10.11 -4.36 10.56
N THR A 164 11.27 -4.76 10.02
CA THR A 164 12.56 -4.18 10.39
C THR A 164 13.57 -4.29 9.25
N ARG A 165 14.68 -3.59 9.36
CA ARG A 165 15.81 -3.76 8.45
C ARG A 165 16.51 -5.09 8.73
N LEU A 166 16.92 -5.76 7.66
CA LEU A 166 17.66 -7.03 7.73
C LEU A 166 19.09 -6.78 7.30
N THR A 167 20.04 -6.99 8.21
CA THR A 167 21.46 -6.89 7.87
C THR A 167 21.89 -8.03 6.95
N VAL A 168 22.99 -7.85 6.21
CA VAL A 168 23.55 -8.91 5.36
C VAL A 168 23.91 -10.16 6.15
N THR A 169 24.38 -9.99 7.40
CA THR A 169 24.66 -11.10 8.31
C THR A 169 23.40 -11.84 8.73
N ASP A 170 22.33 -11.12 9.05
CA ASP A 170 21.04 -11.73 9.38
C ASP A 170 20.44 -12.44 8.18
N TRP A 171 20.57 -11.85 6.98
CA TRP A 171 20.14 -12.49 5.75
C TRP A 171 20.78 -13.86 5.56
N LYS A 172 22.11 -13.94 5.65
CA LYS A 172 22.86 -15.21 5.53
C LYS A 172 22.40 -16.25 6.54
N ARG A 173 22.02 -15.84 7.74
CA ARG A 173 21.59 -16.72 8.82
C ARG A 173 20.13 -17.17 8.65
N LEU A 174 19.22 -16.23 8.35
CA LEU A 174 17.78 -16.46 8.37
C LEU A 174 17.22 -16.92 7.01
N LEU A 175 17.99 -16.73 5.94
CA LEU A 175 17.64 -17.11 4.57
C LEU A 175 18.86 -17.81 3.91
N PRO A 176 19.39 -18.89 4.49
CA PRO A 176 20.65 -19.52 4.04
C PRO A 176 20.56 -20.12 2.64
N HIS A 177 19.36 -20.35 2.16
CA HIS A 177 19.06 -20.88 0.82
C HIS A 177 19.11 -19.80 -0.29
N LEU A 178 19.22 -18.51 0.08
CA LEU A 178 19.23 -17.40 -0.85
C LEU A 178 20.55 -16.61 -0.78
N PRO A 179 21.06 -16.13 -1.91
CA PRO A 179 22.22 -15.26 -1.92
C PRO A 179 21.89 -13.96 -1.16
N PRO A 180 22.81 -13.50 -0.31
CA PRO A 180 22.61 -12.24 0.41
C PRO A 180 22.66 -11.06 -0.57
N PRO A 181 21.87 -9.99 -0.32
CA PRO A 181 21.98 -8.76 -1.09
C PRO A 181 23.28 -8.02 -0.76
N GLU A 182 23.72 -7.12 -1.63
CA GLU A 182 24.91 -6.29 -1.42
C GLU A 182 24.73 -5.28 -0.29
N GLN A 183 23.50 -4.84 -0.05
CA GLN A 183 23.14 -3.86 0.98
C GLN A 183 22.08 -4.44 1.92
N PRO A 184 21.93 -3.89 3.14
CA PRO A 184 20.87 -4.29 4.05
C PRO A 184 19.50 -4.13 3.39
N GLY A 185 18.70 -5.19 3.45
CA GLY A 185 17.31 -5.20 2.97
C GLY A 185 16.31 -4.88 4.07
N SER A 186 15.06 -5.29 3.84
CA SER A 186 13.98 -5.22 4.83
C SER A 186 13.35 -6.59 5.04
N CYS A 187 12.75 -6.81 6.20
CA CYS A 187 12.01 -8.03 6.48
C CYS A 187 10.77 -7.76 7.33
N ALA A 188 9.81 -8.67 7.20
CA ALA A 188 8.69 -8.81 8.10
C ALA A 188 8.80 -10.20 8.75
N ILE A 189 8.77 -10.24 10.08
CA ILE A 189 8.89 -11.47 10.86
C ILE A 189 7.61 -11.62 11.67
N SER A 190 7.03 -12.83 11.67
CA SER A 190 5.92 -13.17 12.53
C SER A 190 6.23 -14.42 13.34
N ARG A 191 5.92 -14.40 14.63
CA ARG A 191 5.92 -15.58 15.48
C ARG A 191 4.72 -16.45 15.13
N LEU A 192 4.95 -17.72 14.89
CA LEU A 192 3.90 -18.71 14.67
C LEU A 192 3.56 -19.35 16.03
N SER A 193 2.30 -19.27 16.44
CA SER A 193 1.83 -19.88 17.68
C SER A 193 0.36 -20.25 17.59
N LEU A 194 0.02 -21.37 18.21
CA LEU A 194 -1.35 -21.80 18.42
C LEU A 194 -1.47 -22.43 19.80
N GLY A 195 -1.59 -21.57 20.82
CA GLY A 195 -1.38 -21.97 22.22
C GLY A 195 0.10 -22.12 22.55
N GLU A 196 0.78 -23.04 21.87
CA GLU A 196 2.22 -23.26 21.98
C GLU A 196 3.02 -22.60 20.86
N PRO A 197 4.33 -22.28 21.06
CA PRO A 197 5.20 -21.76 20.04
C PRO A 197 5.44 -22.79 18.92
N LEU A 198 5.18 -22.44 17.67
CA LEU A 198 5.36 -23.29 16.50
C LEU A 198 6.55 -22.85 15.63
N GLY A 199 7.11 -21.67 15.87
CA GLY A 199 8.23 -21.16 15.09
C GLY A 199 8.07 -19.73 14.61
N TYR A 200 8.65 -19.45 13.42
CA TYR A 200 8.66 -18.11 12.84
C TYR A 200 8.48 -18.16 11.33
N LEU A 201 7.71 -17.21 10.82
CA LEU A 201 7.63 -16.87 9.40
C LEU A 201 8.52 -15.65 9.15
N VAL A 202 9.43 -15.74 8.19
CA VAL A 202 10.31 -14.66 7.76
C VAL A 202 10.03 -14.34 6.30
N LEU A 203 9.63 -13.12 6.02
CA LEU A 203 9.48 -12.56 4.69
C LEU A 203 10.58 -11.52 4.50
N ALA A 204 11.31 -11.54 3.40
CA ALA A 204 12.40 -10.59 3.19
C ALA A 204 12.46 -10.06 1.76
N SER A 205 13.02 -8.87 1.63
CA SER A 205 13.27 -8.20 0.36
C SER A 205 14.65 -7.52 0.39
N SER A 206 15.33 -7.53 -0.73
CA SER A 206 16.57 -6.74 -0.91
C SER A 206 16.30 -5.23 -0.92
N ASP A 207 15.07 -4.81 -1.16
CA ASP A 207 14.67 -3.41 -1.06
C ASP A 207 14.48 -3.02 0.42
N PRO A 208 15.26 -2.05 0.94
CA PRO A 208 15.17 -1.62 2.34
C PRO A 208 13.84 -0.95 2.71
N GLU A 209 13.06 -0.50 1.72
CA GLU A 209 11.79 0.19 1.90
C GLU A 209 10.56 -0.69 1.60
N HIS A 210 10.77 -1.96 1.23
CA HIS A 210 9.69 -2.86 0.87
C HIS A 210 8.76 -3.14 2.07
N PHE A 211 9.32 -3.49 3.24
CA PHE A 211 8.57 -3.72 4.46
C PHE A 211 8.62 -2.48 5.36
N ARG A 212 7.56 -1.67 5.33
CA ARG A 212 7.41 -0.46 6.16
C ARG A 212 6.62 -0.74 7.43
N ALA A 213 6.94 0.01 8.49
CA ALA A 213 6.64 -0.36 9.88
C ALA A 213 5.15 -0.45 10.31
N SER A 214 4.14 -0.12 9.49
CA SER A 214 2.78 0.00 10.03
C SER A 214 1.70 -0.92 9.41
N LEU A 215 1.63 -1.03 8.09
CA LEU A 215 0.58 -1.82 7.42
C LEU A 215 1.01 -3.27 7.21
N ASP A 216 2.29 -3.49 6.91
CA ASP A 216 2.81 -4.82 6.62
C ASP A 216 2.88 -5.71 7.88
N THR A 217 2.91 -5.11 9.08
CA THR A 217 2.92 -5.85 10.35
C THR A 217 1.61 -6.59 10.58
N LEU A 218 0.45 -5.93 10.37
CA LEU A 218 -0.87 -6.56 10.53
C LEU A 218 -1.08 -7.69 9.51
N PHE A 219 -0.65 -7.47 8.27
CA PHE A 219 -0.69 -8.48 7.25
C PHE A 219 0.16 -9.70 7.61
N THR A 220 1.40 -9.47 8.06
CA THR A 220 2.34 -10.54 8.41
C THR A 220 1.88 -11.31 9.64
N GLU A 221 1.29 -10.63 10.62
CA GLU A 221 0.68 -11.25 11.80
C GLU A 221 -0.49 -12.15 11.41
N TYR A 222 -1.43 -11.62 10.60
CA TYR A 222 -2.56 -12.39 10.10
C TYR A 222 -2.11 -13.61 9.28
N LEU A 223 -1.11 -13.44 8.41
CA LEU A 223 -0.54 -14.53 7.63
C LEU A 223 0.11 -15.57 8.54
N GLY A 224 0.86 -15.14 9.55
CA GLY A 224 1.45 -16.01 10.57
C GLY A 224 0.39 -16.84 11.29
N ASP A 225 -0.72 -16.22 11.65
CA ASP A 225 -1.87 -16.88 12.28
C ASP A 225 -2.50 -17.97 11.39
N VAL A 226 -2.65 -17.70 10.10
CA VAL A 226 -3.18 -18.66 9.13
C VAL A 226 -2.19 -19.82 8.95
N VAL A 227 -0.91 -19.52 8.73
CA VAL A 227 0.15 -20.52 8.55
C VAL A 227 0.27 -21.42 9.78
N ALA A 228 0.24 -20.84 10.99
CA ALA A 228 0.30 -21.61 12.24
C ALA A 228 -0.84 -22.63 12.36
N ARG A 229 -2.06 -22.24 12.01
CA ARG A 229 -3.25 -23.13 12.03
C ARG A 229 -3.15 -24.23 11.00
N LEU A 230 -2.63 -23.93 9.80
CA LEU A 230 -2.45 -24.92 8.74
C LEU A 230 -1.33 -25.92 9.08
N LEU A 231 -0.21 -25.44 9.65
CA LEU A 231 0.87 -26.31 10.12
C LEU A 231 0.38 -27.36 11.13
N VAL A 232 -0.47 -26.94 12.08
CA VAL A 232 -1.06 -27.86 13.07
C VAL A 232 -2.11 -28.76 12.44
N ARG A 233 -2.93 -28.24 11.53
CA ARG A 233 -3.98 -29.02 10.84
C ARG A 233 -3.41 -30.16 10.00
N HIS A 234 -2.35 -29.89 9.26
CA HIS A 234 -1.71 -30.92 8.42
C HIS A 234 -0.82 -31.86 9.23
N GLY A 235 -0.41 -31.46 10.45
CA GLY A 235 0.39 -32.25 11.35
C GLY A 235 1.81 -32.56 10.83
N PRO A 236 2.61 -33.35 11.56
CA PRO A 236 3.79 -33.98 11.01
C PRO A 236 3.33 -34.96 9.92
N ALA A 237 4.00 -34.95 8.78
CA ALA A 237 3.75 -35.96 7.74
C ALA A 237 3.93 -37.36 8.36
N ALA A 238 2.87 -38.15 8.34
CA ALA A 238 2.86 -39.52 8.83
C ALA A 238 3.81 -40.39 8.03
#